data_ede6bf6bf20360d31917221489f713a1
#
_entry.id   ede6bf6bf20360d31917221489f713a1
#
_cell.length_a   1.000
_cell.length_b   1.000
_cell.length_c   1.000
_cell.angle_alpha   90.00
_cell.angle_beta   90.00
_cell.angle_gamma   90.00
#
_symmetry.space_group_name_H-M   'P 1'
#
loop_
_entity.id
_entity.type
_entity.pdbx_description
1 polymer ?
#
loop_
_entity_poly.entity_id
_entity_poly.type
_entity_poly.pdbx_seq_one_letter_code
_entity_poly.pdbx_strand_id
1 'polypeptide(L)'
;YPAGFFNAYREIALDEDIDLVLHLGDYLYEYGAGGYGTEDAKKLNRAVDPINEIVSLDDYRKRHALYKTDEDLQLLHSQKPMIPVWDDHEFANDSWKNGAENHSYDEGYFSTRKANALKAYYEWMPIRESNSKLKIWRKFEIGNLFQLFMLDTRSIYRDKQLNFDNYFKNGLFDKKQYIKDLQKKRNLVGTEQFKWLDKNINNKFKWSIIGQQILLSPTVLPKIFSELDKNSFP
;
A
#
# COMPACT_ATOMS: atom_id res chain seq x y z
N TYR A 1 7.37 4.74 -11.13
CA TYR A 1 8.39 5.75 -11.15
C TYR A 1 9.44 5.37 -10.14
N PRO A 2 10.58 4.98 -10.44
CA PRO A 2 11.36 5.02 -11.66
C PRO A 2 11.28 3.74 -12.50
N ALA A 3 10.51 2.75 -12.11
CA ALA A 3 10.40 1.45 -12.80
C ALA A 3 9.87 1.55 -14.24
N GLY A 4 9.37 2.72 -14.67
CA GLY A 4 8.84 2.95 -16.00
C GLY A 4 7.98 4.20 -16.09
N PHE A 5 7.12 4.24 -17.10
CA PHE A 5 6.18 5.33 -17.33
C PHE A 5 4.77 4.91 -16.91
N PHE A 6 3.92 5.88 -16.55
CA PHE A 6 2.56 5.60 -16.09
C PHE A 6 1.54 5.51 -17.26
N ASN A 7 1.93 4.86 -18.36
CA ASN A 7 1.16 4.80 -19.60
C ASN A 7 -0.28 4.29 -19.39
N ALA A 8 -0.48 3.35 -18.47
CA ALA A 8 -1.82 2.85 -18.13
C ALA A 8 -2.74 3.96 -17.59
N TYR A 9 -2.19 4.97 -16.92
CA TYR A 9 -2.98 6.10 -16.42
C TYR A 9 -3.50 6.99 -17.55
N ARG A 10 -2.78 7.11 -18.67
CA ARG A 10 -3.26 7.78 -19.86
C ARG A 10 -4.51 7.09 -20.41
N GLU A 11 -4.46 5.77 -20.56
CA GLU A 11 -5.59 5.00 -21.08
C GLU A 11 -6.81 5.13 -20.17
N ILE A 12 -6.63 5.03 -18.85
CA ILE A 12 -7.71 5.25 -17.87
C ILE A 12 -8.28 6.67 -17.96
N ALA A 13 -7.41 7.67 -18.15
CA ALA A 13 -7.84 9.07 -18.23
C ALA A 13 -8.71 9.36 -19.46
N LEU A 14 -8.39 8.71 -20.58
CA LEU A 14 -9.06 8.91 -21.88
C LEU A 14 -10.28 8.00 -22.07
N ASP A 15 -10.44 6.96 -21.27
CA ASP A 15 -11.58 6.05 -21.36
C ASP A 15 -12.85 6.73 -20.82
N GLU A 16 -13.83 6.97 -21.70
CA GLU A 16 -15.08 7.64 -21.35
C GLU A 16 -16.02 6.77 -20.48
N ASP A 17 -15.81 5.46 -20.47
CA ASP A 17 -16.61 4.52 -19.66
C ASP A 17 -16.14 4.45 -18.20
N ILE A 18 -15.03 5.10 -17.85
CA ILE A 18 -14.52 5.16 -16.47
C ILE A 18 -14.95 6.45 -15.79
N ASP A 19 -15.80 6.34 -14.77
CA ASP A 19 -16.28 7.48 -13.98
C ASP A 19 -15.42 7.79 -12.76
N LEU A 20 -14.69 6.80 -12.21
CA LEU A 20 -14.03 6.90 -10.92
C LEU A 20 -12.82 5.97 -10.85
N VAL A 21 -11.73 6.44 -10.28
CA VAL A 21 -10.52 5.66 -10.00
C VAL A 21 -10.43 5.33 -8.52
N LEU A 22 -10.32 4.04 -8.18
CA LEU A 22 -9.97 3.58 -6.85
C LEU A 22 -8.46 3.25 -6.85
N HIS A 23 -7.70 3.97 -6.03
CA HIS A 23 -6.26 3.72 -5.88
C HIS A 23 -5.99 3.07 -4.52
N LEU A 24 -5.53 1.83 -4.55
CA LEU A 24 -5.44 0.99 -3.35
C LEU A 24 -4.07 1.06 -2.64
N GLY A 25 -3.27 2.05 -2.94
CA GLY A 25 -1.95 2.27 -2.35
C GLY A 25 -0.80 2.07 -3.33
N ASP A 26 0.44 2.16 -2.85
CA ASP A 26 1.66 2.16 -3.65
C ASP A 26 1.67 3.28 -4.72
N TYR A 27 1.14 4.41 -4.34
CA TYR A 27 1.15 5.59 -5.21
C TYR A 27 2.57 6.11 -5.42
N LEU A 28 3.42 5.99 -4.41
CA LEU A 28 4.84 6.28 -4.49
C LEU A 28 5.65 5.18 -3.80
N TYR A 29 6.95 5.11 -4.11
CA TYR A 29 7.89 4.16 -3.51
C TYR A 29 9.02 4.92 -2.82
N GLU A 30 9.40 4.47 -1.64
CA GLU A 30 10.36 5.14 -0.76
C GLU A 30 11.83 4.95 -1.15
N TYR A 31 12.14 3.96 -1.98
CA TYR A 31 13.50 3.58 -2.30
C TYR A 31 14.33 4.71 -2.93
N GLY A 32 15.61 4.74 -2.60
CA GLY A 32 16.61 5.58 -3.25
C GLY A 32 17.15 4.96 -4.55
N ALA A 33 18.08 5.68 -5.19
CA ALA A 33 18.78 5.18 -6.38
C ALA A 33 19.56 3.89 -6.04
N GLY A 34 19.43 2.88 -6.89
CA GLY A 34 19.99 1.54 -6.67
C GLY A 34 19.06 0.59 -5.92
N GLY A 35 17.92 1.09 -5.39
CA GLY A 35 16.89 0.27 -4.79
C GLY A 35 15.91 -0.30 -5.84
N TYR A 36 14.84 -0.91 -5.36
CA TYR A 36 13.82 -1.57 -6.17
C TYR A 36 13.27 -0.65 -7.29
N GLY A 37 13.21 -1.16 -8.50
CA GLY A 37 12.65 -0.48 -9.68
C GLY A 37 13.52 0.65 -10.24
N THR A 38 14.78 0.79 -9.83
CA THR A 38 15.66 1.88 -10.28
C THR A 38 16.69 1.43 -11.33
N GLU A 39 16.66 0.17 -11.77
CA GLU A 39 17.66 -0.44 -12.64
C GLU A 39 17.80 0.31 -13.97
N ASP A 40 16.70 0.70 -14.57
CA ASP A 40 16.66 1.44 -15.83
C ASP A 40 16.49 2.97 -15.66
N ALA A 41 16.50 3.48 -14.42
CA ALA A 41 16.20 4.89 -14.13
C ALA A 41 17.05 5.88 -14.92
N LYS A 42 18.36 5.62 -15.05
CA LYS A 42 19.28 6.43 -15.84
C LYS A 42 18.98 6.37 -17.33
N LYS A 43 18.72 5.18 -17.87
CA LYS A 43 18.41 4.94 -19.29
C LYS A 43 17.09 5.60 -19.68
N LEU A 44 16.11 5.58 -18.79
CA LEU A 44 14.79 6.17 -18.98
C LEU A 44 14.74 7.68 -18.65
N ASN A 45 15.85 8.24 -18.17
CA ASN A 45 15.89 9.61 -17.62
C ASN A 45 14.83 9.84 -16.54
N ARG A 46 14.67 8.85 -15.66
CA ARG A 46 13.67 8.85 -14.57
C ARG A 46 14.34 8.62 -13.22
N ALA A 47 15.34 9.44 -12.93
CA ALA A 47 16.03 9.39 -11.64
C ALA A 47 15.08 9.71 -10.49
N VAL A 48 15.31 9.08 -9.35
CA VAL A 48 14.56 9.38 -8.12
C VAL A 48 15.04 10.72 -7.53
N ASP A 49 14.11 11.46 -6.94
CA ASP A 49 14.38 12.65 -6.13
C ASP A 49 13.58 12.55 -4.82
N PRO A 50 14.24 12.65 -3.65
CA PRO A 50 15.70 12.69 -3.47
C PRO A 50 16.36 11.39 -3.92
N ILE A 51 17.68 11.45 -4.16
CA ILE A 51 18.46 10.29 -4.61
C ILE A 51 18.55 9.18 -3.57
N ASN A 52 18.43 9.55 -2.29
CA ASN A 52 18.43 8.62 -1.17
C ASN A 52 17.00 8.10 -0.91
N GLU A 53 16.92 7.08 -0.08
CA GLU A 53 15.66 6.64 0.50
C GLU A 53 15.00 7.78 1.29
N ILE A 54 13.67 7.85 1.24
CA ILE A 54 12.93 8.95 1.86
C ILE A 54 12.57 8.61 3.31
N VAL A 55 12.92 9.49 4.24
CA VAL A 55 12.68 9.36 5.68
C VAL A 55 12.12 10.65 6.27
N SER A 56 12.67 11.80 5.88
CA SER A 56 12.23 13.11 6.37
C SER A 56 10.96 13.60 5.66
N LEU A 57 10.28 14.56 6.28
CA LEU A 57 9.11 15.20 5.65
C LEU A 57 9.45 15.84 4.30
N ASP A 58 10.61 16.47 4.20
CA ASP A 58 11.06 17.11 2.97
C ASP A 58 11.31 16.06 1.86
N ASP A 59 11.85 14.91 2.22
CA ASP A 59 12.06 13.80 1.27
C ASP A 59 10.73 13.28 0.72
N TYR A 60 9.74 13.03 1.58
CA TYR A 60 8.41 12.60 1.14
C TYR A 60 7.76 13.64 0.23
N ARG A 61 7.88 14.92 0.55
CA ARG A 61 7.35 16.00 -0.30
C ARG A 61 8.03 16.04 -1.67
N LYS A 62 9.36 15.92 -1.72
CA LYS A 62 10.11 15.85 -2.98
C LYS A 62 9.71 14.66 -3.81
N ARG A 63 9.54 13.48 -3.18
CA ARG A 63 9.13 12.28 -3.87
C ARG A 63 7.70 12.42 -4.44
N HIS A 64 6.76 12.98 -3.70
CA HIS A 64 5.43 13.31 -4.21
C HIS A 64 5.50 14.31 -5.37
N ALA A 65 6.31 15.36 -5.25
CA ALA A 65 6.49 16.34 -6.31
C ALA A 65 7.04 15.69 -7.59
N LEU A 66 8.06 14.81 -7.45
CA LEU A 66 8.62 14.07 -8.57
C LEU A 66 7.55 13.23 -9.29
N TYR A 67 6.76 12.45 -8.56
CA TYR A 67 5.71 11.62 -9.16
C TYR A 67 4.67 12.48 -9.89
N LYS A 68 4.32 13.64 -9.35
CA LYS A 68 3.39 14.60 -9.97
C LYS A 68 3.93 15.29 -11.23
N THR A 69 5.20 15.11 -11.59
CA THR A 69 5.74 15.58 -12.87
C THR A 69 5.41 14.66 -14.05
N ASP A 70 4.92 13.44 -13.80
CA ASP A 70 4.54 12.52 -14.87
C ASP A 70 3.26 13.02 -15.56
N GLU A 71 3.33 13.19 -16.88
CA GLU A 71 2.25 13.77 -17.69
C GLU A 71 0.99 12.88 -17.70
N ASP A 72 1.16 11.55 -17.70
CA ASP A 72 0.04 10.63 -17.71
C ASP A 72 -0.68 10.59 -16.36
N LEU A 73 0.07 10.73 -15.27
CA LEU A 73 -0.49 10.89 -13.93
C LEU A 73 -1.23 12.23 -13.77
N GLN A 74 -0.66 13.33 -14.32
CA GLN A 74 -1.34 14.63 -14.33
C GLN A 74 -2.64 14.57 -15.13
N LEU A 75 -2.61 13.95 -16.30
CA LEU A 75 -3.80 13.75 -17.12
C LEU A 75 -4.88 12.99 -16.35
N LEU A 76 -4.54 11.86 -15.70
CA LEU A 76 -5.47 11.10 -14.90
C LEU A 76 -6.13 11.96 -13.80
N HIS A 77 -5.32 12.69 -13.03
CA HIS A 77 -5.85 13.55 -11.97
C HIS A 77 -6.72 14.70 -12.49
N SER A 78 -6.50 15.16 -13.71
CA SER A 78 -7.30 16.23 -14.33
C SER A 78 -8.64 15.73 -14.89
N GLN A 79 -8.72 14.46 -15.32
CA GLN A 79 -9.87 13.91 -16.02
C GLN A 79 -10.78 13.05 -15.13
N LYS A 80 -10.23 12.41 -14.10
CA LYS A 80 -10.98 11.43 -13.30
C LYS A 80 -10.90 11.74 -11.81
N PRO A 81 -12.04 11.71 -11.09
CA PRO A 81 -12.02 11.72 -9.63
C PRO A 81 -11.30 10.47 -9.12
N MET A 82 -10.51 10.63 -8.06
CA MET A 82 -9.76 9.54 -7.45
C MET A 82 -10.10 9.39 -5.97
N ILE A 83 -10.36 8.17 -5.54
CA ILE A 83 -10.49 7.79 -4.13
C ILE A 83 -9.27 6.94 -3.75
N PRO A 84 -8.20 7.54 -3.21
CA PRO A 84 -7.00 6.82 -2.85
C PRO A 84 -7.02 6.35 -1.41
N VAL A 85 -6.23 5.33 -1.11
CA VAL A 85 -5.82 4.91 0.23
C VAL A 85 -4.33 4.56 0.15
N TRP A 86 -3.61 4.65 1.25
CA TRP A 86 -2.21 4.20 1.31
C TRP A 86 -2.10 2.67 1.41
N ASP A 87 -0.99 2.12 0.93
CA ASP A 87 -0.47 0.82 1.33
C ASP A 87 0.81 1.01 2.16
N ASP A 88 1.81 0.18 2.02
CA ASP A 88 3.04 0.27 2.80
C ASP A 88 4.05 1.26 2.23
N HIS A 89 4.25 1.30 0.92
CA HIS A 89 5.26 2.14 0.29
C HIS A 89 5.03 3.65 0.48
N GLU A 90 3.82 4.08 0.80
CA GLU A 90 3.59 5.45 1.24
C GLU A 90 4.32 5.77 2.56
N PHE A 91 4.74 4.75 3.31
CA PHE A 91 5.57 4.84 4.51
C PHE A 91 6.95 4.24 4.28
N ALA A 92 7.02 2.90 4.19
CA ALA A 92 8.15 2.07 3.83
C ALA A 92 7.68 0.62 3.63
N ASN A 93 8.39 -0.14 2.80
CA ASN A 93 8.08 -1.52 2.47
C ASN A 93 7.68 -2.34 3.69
N ASP A 94 6.61 -3.13 3.52
CA ASP A 94 6.05 -4.04 4.52
C ASP A 94 5.80 -3.39 5.88
N SER A 95 5.27 -2.15 5.87
CA SER A 95 4.95 -1.43 7.09
C SER A 95 3.83 -2.08 7.90
N TRP A 96 3.95 -1.94 9.22
CA TRP A 96 2.93 -2.27 10.21
C TRP A 96 2.80 -1.12 11.21
N LYS A 97 1.93 -1.25 12.21
CA LYS A 97 1.63 -0.14 13.16
C LYS A 97 2.87 0.50 13.80
N ASN A 98 3.94 -0.26 14.08
CA ASN A 98 5.09 0.19 14.85
C ASN A 98 6.44 0.07 14.12
N GLY A 99 6.45 -0.24 12.83
CA GLY A 99 7.68 -0.40 12.06
C GLY A 99 7.40 -0.74 10.61
N ALA A 100 8.47 -1.00 9.86
CA ALA A 100 8.44 -1.49 8.50
C ALA A 100 9.59 -2.48 8.29
N GLU A 101 9.52 -3.27 7.22
CA GLU A 101 10.67 -4.10 6.83
C GLU A 101 11.81 -3.19 6.40
N ASN A 102 11.51 -2.22 5.53
CA ASN A 102 12.46 -1.22 5.07
C ASN A 102 12.54 -0.02 6.02
N HIS A 103 12.90 -0.28 7.26
CA HIS A 103 13.19 0.77 8.26
C HIS A 103 14.17 0.25 9.29
N SER A 104 15.34 0.90 9.36
CA SER A 104 16.41 0.57 10.28
C SER A 104 16.52 1.55 11.46
N TYR A 105 17.25 1.14 12.49
CA TYR A 105 17.49 1.99 13.67
C TYR A 105 18.23 3.30 13.33
N ASP A 106 19.08 3.27 12.31
CA ASP A 106 19.88 4.44 11.89
C ASP A 106 19.03 5.55 11.28
N GLU A 107 17.83 5.25 10.83
CA GLU A 107 16.87 6.20 10.29
C GLU A 107 16.02 6.88 11.38
N GLY A 108 16.27 6.57 12.64
CA GLY A 108 15.57 7.10 13.79
C GLY A 108 14.27 6.35 14.14
N TYR A 109 13.34 7.02 14.77
CA TYR A 109 12.09 6.37 15.18
C TYR A 109 11.12 6.23 14.02
N PHE A 110 10.61 5.01 13.78
CA PHE A 110 9.58 4.77 12.76
C PHE A 110 8.32 5.64 12.95
N SER A 111 7.95 5.94 14.18
CA SER A 111 6.83 6.85 14.46
C SER A 111 7.03 8.26 13.88
N THR A 112 8.27 8.76 13.86
CA THR A 112 8.60 10.04 13.22
C THR A 112 8.52 9.94 11.70
N ARG A 113 9.13 8.90 11.10
CA ARG A 113 9.04 8.65 9.66
C ARG A 113 7.57 8.54 9.21
N LYS A 114 6.78 7.75 9.92
CA LYS A 114 5.35 7.59 9.67
C LYS A 114 4.58 8.92 9.76
N ALA A 115 4.87 9.74 10.75
CA ALA A 115 4.24 11.06 10.86
C ALA A 115 4.59 11.99 9.69
N ASN A 116 5.84 11.94 9.22
CA ASN A 116 6.33 12.67 8.05
C ASN A 116 5.59 12.21 6.77
N ALA A 117 5.54 10.90 6.56
CA ALA A 117 4.86 10.28 5.43
C ALA A 117 3.37 10.65 5.39
N LEU A 118 2.67 10.52 6.52
CA LEU A 118 1.26 10.89 6.65
C LEU A 118 1.02 12.36 6.32
N LYS A 119 1.87 13.24 6.85
CA LYS A 119 1.73 14.68 6.60
C LYS A 119 1.89 14.99 5.11
N ALA A 120 2.92 14.45 4.46
CA ALA A 120 3.13 14.62 3.03
C ALA A 120 1.96 14.03 2.22
N TYR A 121 1.48 12.85 2.59
CA TYR A 121 0.35 12.21 1.91
C TYR A 121 -0.91 13.08 1.92
N TYR A 122 -1.28 13.68 3.06
CA TYR A 122 -2.43 14.58 3.16
C TYR A 122 -2.22 15.91 2.42
N GLU A 123 -0.97 16.37 2.26
CA GLU A 123 -0.66 17.58 1.49
C GLU A 123 -0.76 17.35 -0.03
N TRP A 124 -0.48 16.13 -0.52
CA TRP A 124 -0.32 15.84 -1.94
C TRP A 124 -1.44 14.99 -2.57
N MET A 125 -2.19 14.25 -1.76
CA MET A 125 -3.26 13.38 -2.25
C MET A 125 -4.64 14.04 -2.16
N PRO A 126 -5.57 13.72 -3.09
CA PRO A 126 -6.89 14.35 -3.14
C PRO A 126 -7.84 13.78 -2.09
N ILE A 127 -7.47 13.92 -0.82
CA ILE A 127 -8.26 13.47 0.32
C ILE A 127 -8.47 14.59 1.33
N ARG A 128 -9.58 14.54 2.04
CA ARG A 128 -9.85 15.47 3.14
C ARG A 128 -9.25 14.91 4.42
N GLU A 129 -8.56 15.76 5.17
CA GLU A 129 -8.12 15.39 6.52
C GLU A 129 -9.33 15.05 7.39
N SER A 130 -9.26 13.95 8.13
CA SER A 130 -10.17 13.65 9.21
C SER A 130 -9.70 14.34 10.51
N ASN A 131 -10.57 14.43 11.52
CA ASN A 131 -10.20 14.92 12.85
C ASN A 131 -9.06 14.11 13.49
N SER A 132 -8.84 12.88 13.03
CA SER A 132 -7.68 12.06 13.35
C SER A 132 -6.88 11.82 12.09
N LYS A 133 -5.69 12.41 11.99
CA LYS A 133 -4.78 12.26 10.82
C LYS A 133 -4.38 10.80 10.53
N LEU A 134 -4.58 9.90 11.48
CA LEU A 134 -4.31 8.48 11.32
C LEU A 134 -5.48 7.72 10.69
N LYS A 135 -6.71 8.25 10.71
CA LYS A 135 -7.89 7.54 10.21
C LYS A 135 -8.12 7.84 8.74
N ILE A 136 -7.71 6.93 7.87
CA ILE A 136 -7.99 7.03 6.44
C ILE A 136 -9.22 6.22 6.02
N TRP A 137 -9.66 5.26 6.82
CA TRP A 137 -10.82 4.47 6.44
C TRP A 137 -12.09 5.31 6.39
N ARG A 138 -12.82 5.17 5.32
CA ARG A 138 -13.98 5.99 5.02
C ARG A 138 -14.97 5.26 4.12
N LYS A 139 -16.22 5.72 4.13
CA LYS A 139 -17.32 5.19 3.33
C LYS A 139 -17.73 6.22 2.29
N PHE A 140 -18.08 5.72 1.11
CA PHE A 140 -18.73 6.48 0.06
C PHE A 140 -20.00 5.75 -0.38
N GLU A 141 -21.00 6.49 -0.82
CA GLU A 141 -22.24 5.97 -1.35
C GLU A 141 -22.49 6.61 -2.71
N ILE A 142 -22.70 5.77 -3.73
CA ILE A 142 -22.93 6.22 -5.09
C ILE A 142 -24.36 5.83 -5.49
N GLY A 143 -25.26 6.81 -5.41
CA GLY A 143 -26.69 6.60 -5.62
C GLY A 143 -27.22 5.45 -4.76
N ASN A 144 -27.98 4.56 -5.37
CA ASN A 144 -28.38 3.28 -4.78
C ASN A 144 -27.60 2.09 -5.36
N LEU A 145 -26.56 2.37 -6.16
CA LEU A 145 -25.79 1.36 -6.89
C LEU A 145 -24.82 0.66 -5.96
N PHE A 146 -23.92 1.39 -5.32
CA PHE A 146 -22.95 0.78 -4.41
C PHE A 146 -22.59 1.65 -3.21
N GLN A 147 -22.18 0.97 -2.16
CA GLN A 147 -21.44 1.52 -1.03
C GLN A 147 -19.99 1.04 -1.12
N LEU A 148 -19.04 1.95 -0.94
CA LEU A 148 -17.61 1.69 -0.97
C LEU A 148 -17.02 1.94 0.42
N PHE A 149 -16.28 0.97 0.92
CA PHE A 149 -15.51 1.06 2.16
C PHE A 149 -14.03 1.00 1.85
N MET A 150 -13.30 2.10 2.02
CA MET A 150 -11.85 2.12 1.91
C MET A 150 -11.26 1.81 3.28
N LEU A 151 -10.44 0.77 3.39
CA LEU A 151 -9.86 0.31 4.65
C LEU A 151 -8.40 0.70 4.79
N ASP A 152 -7.92 0.76 6.04
CA ASP A 152 -6.51 0.81 6.39
C ASP A 152 -6.05 -0.57 6.87
N THR A 153 -5.20 -1.21 6.10
CA THR A 153 -4.62 -2.51 6.44
C THR A 153 -3.14 -2.43 6.83
N ARG A 154 -2.61 -1.20 7.05
CA ARG A 154 -1.18 -0.99 7.33
C ARG A 154 -0.91 -0.17 8.59
N SER A 155 -1.47 1.03 8.68
CA SER A 155 -0.87 2.06 9.52
C SER A 155 -1.22 1.98 11.00
N ILE A 156 -2.47 1.62 11.37
CA ILE A 156 -2.92 1.76 12.77
C ILE A 156 -2.92 0.43 13.53
N TYR A 157 -3.44 -0.63 12.93
CA TYR A 157 -3.76 -1.85 13.67
C TYR A 157 -2.97 -3.08 13.24
N ARG A 158 -2.36 -3.06 12.04
CA ARG A 158 -1.62 -4.21 11.53
C ARG A 158 -0.49 -4.58 12.50
N ASP A 159 -0.50 -5.79 12.99
CA ASP A 159 0.63 -6.38 13.68
C ASP A 159 1.71 -6.82 12.67
N LYS A 160 2.96 -6.91 13.11
CA LYS A 160 4.06 -7.37 12.26
C LYS A 160 3.71 -8.73 11.63
N GLN A 161 3.85 -8.81 10.32
CA GLN A 161 3.67 -10.04 9.55
C GLN A 161 4.76 -11.07 9.89
N LEU A 162 4.47 -12.33 9.62
CA LEU A 162 5.49 -13.38 9.67
C LEU A 162 6.38 -13.24 8.42
N ASN A 163 7.68 -13.33 8.63
CA ASN A 163 8.64 -13.41 7.52
C ASN A 163 9.06 -14.87 7.38
N PHE A 164 8.87 -15.46 6.20
CA PHE A 164 9.20 -16.85 5.91
C PHE A 164 10.68 -17.18 6.15
N ASP A 165 11.58 -16.24 5.86
CA ASP A 165 13.02 -16.42 6.02
C ASP A 165 13.42 -16.77 7.46
N ASN A 166 12.65 -16.28 8.43
CA ASN A 166 12.88 -16.59 9.85
C ASN A 166 12.61 -18.06 10.21
N TYR A 167 11.99 -18.82 9.31
CA TYR A 167 11.63 -20.22 9.54
C TYR A 167 12.54 -21.19 8.78
N PHE A 168 13.55 -20.70 8.04
CA PHE A 168 14.56 -21.56 7.45
C PHE A 168 15.72 -21.80 8.44
N LYS A 169 16.02 -23.07 8.67
CA LYS A 169 17.16 -23.52 9.48
C LYS A 169 17.99 -24.47 8.65
N ASN A 170 19.26 -24.14 8.39
CA ASN A 170 20.15 -24.93 7.53
C ASN A 170 19.53 -25.31 6.17
N GLY A 171 18.80 -24.35 5.56
CA GLY A 171 18.11 -24.54 4.28
C GLY A 171 16.80 -25.35 4.34
N LEU A 172 16.38 -25.76 5.53
CA LEU A 172 15.12 -26.50 5.73
C LEU A 172 14.07 -25.61 6.39
N PHE A 173 12.85 -25.64 5.86
CA PHE A 173 11.72 -24.86 6.42
C PHE A 173 11.15 -25.52 7.66
N ASP A 174 11.16 -24.81 8.81
CA ASP A 174 10.59 -25.25 10.08
C ASP A 174 9.06 -25.05 10.06
N LYS A 175 8.37 -25.92 9.33
CA LYS A 175 6.91 -25.91 9.20
C LYS A 175 6.19 -25.94 10.56
N LYS A 176 6.72 -26.68 11.54
CA LYS A 176 6.11 -26.82 12.86
C LYS A 176 6.11 -25.49 13.62
N GLN A 177 7.24 -24.79 13.61
CA GLN A 177 7.34 -23.47 14.25
C GLN A 177 6.51 -22.44 13.50
N TYR A 178 6.52 -22.46 12.16
CA TYR A 178 5.69 -21.56 11.36
C TYR A 178 4.21 -21.70 11.66
N ILE A 179 3.65 -22.92 11.67
CA ILE A 179 2.25 -23.17 11.97
C ILE A 179 1.92 -22.70 13.40
N LYS A 180 2.80 -22.96 14.38
CA LYS A 180 2.63 -22.49 15.76
C LYS A 180 2.53 -20.96 15.83
N ASP A 181 3.37 -20.25 15.09
CA ASP A 181 3.36 -18.78 15.06
C ASP A 181 2.19 -18.25 14.23
N LEU A 182 1.77 -18.95 13.18
CA LEU A 182 0.60 -18.60 12.37
C LEU A 182 -0.71 -18.63 13.22
N GLN A 183 -0.80 -19.53 14.18
CA GLN A 183 -1.95 -19.64 15.09
C GLN A 183 -2.02 -18.53 16.15
N LYS A 184 -0.95 -17.76 16.36
CA LYS A 184 -0.97 -16.63 17.29
C LYS A 184 -1.89 -15.54 16.74
N LYS A 185 -2.75 -15.02 17.62
CA LYS A 185 -3.65 -13.91 17.25
C LYS A 185 -2.85 -12.69 16.82
N ARG A 186 -3.14 -12.19 15.64
CA ARG A 186 -2.63 -10.94 15.09
C ARG A 186 -3.78 -10.09 14.59
N ASN A 187 -3.62 -8.76 14.67
CA ASN A 187 -4.58 -7.83 14.13
C ASN A 187 -4.15 -7.39 12.73
N LEU A 188 -5.13 -7.19 11.88
CA LEU A 188 -4.96 -6.55 10.59
C LEU A 188 -5.63 -5.17 10.56
N VAL A 189 -6.95 -5.15 10.72
CA VAL A 189 -7.76 -3.92 10.68
C VAL A 189 -8.15 -3.41 12.07
N GLY A 190 -7.92 -4.19 13.11
CA GLY A 190 -8.28 -3.85 14.49
C GLY A 190 -9.79 -3.84 14.76
N THR A 191 -10.14 -3.81 16.07
CA THR A 191 -11.52 -3.91 16.50
C THR A 191 -12.34 -2.64 16.16
N GLU A 192 -11.73 -1.46 16.21
CA GLU A 192 -12.44 -0.21 15.95
C GLU A 192 -12.89 -0.12 14.49
N GLN A 193 -11.97 -0.37 13.55
CA GLN A 193 -12.29 -0.34 12.12
C GLN A 193 -13.27 -1.45 11.74
N PHE A 194 -13.09 -2.65 12.32
CA PHE A 194 -14.01 -3.76 12.09
C PHE A 194 -15.44 -3.43 12.57
N LYS A 195 -15.60 -2.92 13.79
CA LYS A 195 -16.91 -2.48 14.29
C LYS A 195 -17.52 -1.36 13.47
N TRP A 196 -16.69 -0.44 12.98
CA TRP A 196 -17.14 0.62 12.08
C TRP A 196 -17.65 0.04 10.75
N LEU A 197 -16.94 -0.90 10.15
CA LEU A 197 -17.35 -1.58 8.92
C LEU A 197 -18.68 -2.31 9.12
N ASP A 198 -18.76 -3.16 10.15
CA ASP A 198 -19.94 -3.95 10.51
C ASP A 198 -21.18 -3.08 10.73
N LYS A 199 -21.03 -1.96 11.44
CA LYS A 199 -22.12 -1.00 11.68
C LYS A 199 -22.61 -0.29 10.41
N ASN A 200 -21.73 -0.05 9.43
CA ASN A 200 -22.01 0.79 8.28
C ASN A 200 -22.40 0.02 7.02
N ILE A 201 -22.06 -1.27 6.94
CA ILE A 201 -22.49 -2.12 5.82
C ILE A 201 -23.99 -2.40 5.95
N ASN A 202 -24.72 -2.27 4.86
CA ASN A 202 -26.17 -2.52 4.85
C ASN A 202 -26.63 -2.98 3.47
N ASN A 203 -27.83 -3.53 3.39
CA ASN A 203 -28.41 -4.15 2.19
C ASN A 203 -29.21 -3.18 1.30
N LYS A 204 -29.09 -1.86 1.50
CA LYS A 204 -29.79 -0.85 0.69
C LYS A 204 -29.19 -0.70 -0.70
N PHE A 205 -27.93 -1.08 -0.88
CA PHE A 205 -27.17 -0.95 -2.12
C PHE A 205 -27.11 -2.27 -2.86
N LYS A 206 -27.04 -2.20 -4.20
CA LYS A 206 -26.85 -3.40 -5.03
C LYS A 206 -25.52 -4.07 -4.77
N TRP A 207 -24.46 -3.27 -4.50
CA TRP A 207 -23.10 -3.75 -4.26
C TRP A 207 -22.52 -3.15 -3.00
N SER A 208 -21.74 -3.96 -2.30
CA SER A 208 -20.85 -3.52 -1.23
C SER A 208 -19.42 -3.80 -1.66
N ILE A 209 -18.65 -2.74 -1.89
CA ILE A 209 -17.26 -2.82 -2.35
C ILE A 209 -16.35 -2.50 -1.16
N ILE A 210 -15.37 -3.36 -0.93
CA ILE A 210 -14.34 -3.15 0.10
C ILE A 210 -13.02 -2.93 -0.63
N GLY A 211 -12.55 -1.67 -0.63
CA GLY A 211 -11.23 -1.28 -1.12
C GLY A 211 -10.18 -1.47 -0.03
N GLN A 212 -9.21 -2.34 -0.27
CA GLN A 212 -8.15 -2.64 0.67
C GLN A 212 -6.90 -3.15 -0.06
N GLN A 213 -5.73 -3.16 0.59
CA GLN A 213 -4.43 -3.21 -0.03
C GLN A 213 -3.88 -4.61 -0.21
N ILE A 214 -4.29 -5.55 0.63
CA ILE A 214 -3.68 -6.88 0.71
C ILE A 214 -4.63 -7.98 0.24
N LEU A 215 -4.07 -9.09 -0.24
CA LEU A 215 -4.86 -10.24 -0.62
C LEU A 215 -5.47 -10.90 0.63
N LEU A 216 -6.81 -10.96 0.71
CA LEU A 216 -7.55 -11.58 1.81
C LEU A 216 -8.02 -13.00 1.49
N SER A 217 -8.08 -13.36 0.21
CA SER A 217 -8.51 -14.70 -0.21
C SER A 217 -7.37 -15.71 -0.08
N PRO A 218 -7.65 -16.96 0.28
CA PRO A 218 -6.67 -18.02 0.19
C PRO A 218 -6.13 -18.13 -1.24
N THR A 219 -4.82 -18.14 -1.39
CA THR A 219 -4.16 -18.37 -2.69
C THR A 219 -3.88 -19.84 -2.83
N VAL A 220 -4.45 -20.47 -3.86
CA VAL A 220 -4.13 -21.84 -4.22
C VAL A 220 -3.07 -21.78 -5.33
N LEU A 221 -1.85 -22.18 -5.01
CA LEU A 221 -0.80 -22.31 -6.01
C LEU A 221 -1.10 -23.52 -6.90
N PRO A 222 -0.93 -23.41 -8.24
CA PRO A 222 -1.03 -24.54 -9.12
C PRO A 222 -0.11 -25.68 -8.66
N LYS A 223 -0.56 -26.93 -8.80
CA LYS A 223 0.21 -28.12 -8.35
C LYS A 223 1.63 -28.17 -8.92
N ILE A 224 1.83 -27.63 -10.11
CA ILE A 224 3.15 -27.56 -10.75
C ILE A 224 4.20 -26.86 -9.87
N PHE A 225 3.81 -25.82 -9.10
CA PHE A 225 4.74 -25.16 -8.19
C PHE A 225 5.14 -26.04 -7.00
N SER A 226 4.24 -26.89 -6.52
CA SER A 226 4.55 -27.88 -5.47
C SER A 226 5.40 -29.05 -5.98
N GLU A 227 5.43 -29.27 -7.30
CA GLU A 227 6.24 -30.31 -7.94
C GLU A 227 7.62 -29.80 -8.34
N LEU A 228 7.75 -28.52 -8.70
CA LEU A 228 9.02 -27.89 -9.08
C LEU A 228 9.95 -27.68 -7.89
N ASP A 229 9.41 -27.55 -6.71
CA ASP A 229 10.23 -27.39 -5.51
C ASP A 229 9.55 -27.99 -4.28
N LYS A 230 9.59 -29.31 -4.18
CA LYS A 230 9.06 -30.05 -3.01
C LYS A 230 9.74 -29.68 -1.69
N ASN A 231 10.87 -28.98 -1.74
CA ASN A 231 11.65 -28.60 -0.56
C ASN A 231 11.47 -27.13 -0.16
N SER A 232 10.92 -26.28 -1.03
CA SER A 232 10.83 -24.84 -0.82
C SER A 232 9.44 -24.33 -0.44
N PHE A 233 8.39 -25.13 -0.66
CA PHE A 233 7.03 -24.76 -0.25
C PHE A 233 6.51 -25.64 0.88
N PRO A 234 6.03 -25.04 1.97
CA PRO A 234 5.42 -25.76 3.06
C PRO A 234 4.09 -26.39 2.71
#